data_1301c9533f3bf5f5cf1b811d51a75314
#
_entry.id   1301c9533f3bf5f5cf1b811d51a75314
#
_cell.length_a   1.000
_cell.length_b   1.000
_cell.length_c   1.000
_cell.angle_alpha   90.00
_cell.angle_beta   90.00
_cell.angle_gamma   90.00
#
_symmetry.space_group_name_H-M   'P 1'
#
loop_
_entity.id
_entity.type
_entity.pdbx_description
1 polymer ?
#
loop_
_entity_poly.entity_id
_entity_poly.type
_entity_poly.pdbx_seq_one_letter_code
_entity_poly.pdbx_strand_id
1 'polypeptide(L)'
;RDAQESRGLGDVYKRQGEVHAIMGPNGSGKSTLSSVLVGNPAFEVTEGEVIFNGKNLLDLSPEDRSREGIFLSFQYPVEIPGVSMVNFMRAALNEHRKYNGLEPVSATDFLKLMREKRAIVELDNKLASRSVNEGFSGGEKKRNEIFQMAMLEPKLAILDETDSGLDIDALRIVAHGVNQLRTPENAAIVITHYQRLLDYIKPDVVHVLYKGRIVKTAGPELALELEEKGYDWIKKEMGDE
;
A
#
# COMPACT_ATOMS: atom_id res chain seq x y z
N ARG A 1 15.87 -16.05 20.44
CA ARG A 1 15.96 -14.78 19.69
C ARG A 1 14.55 -14.43 19.31
N ASP A 2 14.22 -13.45 19.71
CA ASP A 2 13.08 -12.84 20.34
C ASP A 2 11.91 -12.74 19.40
N ALA A 3 10.91 -13.56 19.70
CA ALA A 3 9.55 -13.52 19.15
C ALA A 3 8.89 -12.10 19.24
N GLN A 4 9.59 -11.14 19.80
CA GLN A 4 9.16 -9.76 19.96
C GLN A 4 9.55 -8.86 18.77
N GLU A 5 10.61 -9.20 18.03
CA GLU A 5 11.04 -8.44 16.84
C GLU A 5 10.20 -8.76 15.60
N SER A 6 9.61 -9.95 15.52
CA SER A 6 8.71 -10.34 14.43
C SER A 6 7.25 -9.90 14.63
N ARG A 7 6.88 -9.41 15.81
CA ARG A 7 5.48 -9.10 16.17
C ARG A 7 4.90 -7.88 15.47
N GLY A 8 5.71 -6.90 15.06
CA GLY A 8 5.19 -5.66 14.49
C GLY A 8 4.49 -5.85 13.15
N LEU A 9 5.13 -6.52 12.18
CA LEU A 9 4.58 -6.69 10.83
C LEU A 9 3.85 -8.02 10.66
N GLY A 10 4.22 -9.07 11.39
CA GLY A 10 3.51 -10.34 11.38
C GLY A 10 2.07 -10.23 11.92
N ASP A 11 1.83 -9.31 12.85
CA ASP A 11 0.51 -9.07 13.41
C ASP A 11 -0.43 -8.29 12.46
N VAL A 12 0.08 -7.58 11.46
CA VAL A 12 -0.77 -6.91 10.44
C VAL A 12 -1.66 -7.93 9.74
N TYR A 13 -1.13 -9.10 9.44
CA TYR A 13 -1.91 -10.14 8.80
C TYR A 13 -2.84 -10.91 9.75
N LYS A 14 -2.45 -11.12 10.99
CA LYS A 14 -3.27 -11.85 11.98
C LYS A 14 -4.53 -11.09 12.38
N ARG A 15 -4.54 -9.77 12.22
CA ARG A 15 -5.67 -8.91 12.52
C ARG A 15 -6.25 -8.37 11.22
N GLN A 16 -7.10 -9.17 10.60
CA GLN A 16 -7.82 -8.76 9.39
C GLN A 16 -8.61 -7.47 9.68
N GLY A 17 -8.70 -6.60 8.69
CA GLY A 17 -9.43 -5.35 8.77
C GLY A 17 -8.69 -4.17 9.42
N GLU A 18 -7.45 -4.36 9.90
CA GLU A 18 -6.67 -3.28 10.52
C GLU A 18 -5.88 -2.47 9.50
N VAL A 19 -5.70 -1.19 9.83
CA VAL A 19 -4.78 -0.27 9.16
C VAL A 19 -3.62 0.03 10.08
N HIS A 20 -2.43 -0.32 9.65
CA HIS A 20 -1.19 -0.04 10.37
C HIS A 20 -0.43 1.09 9.68
N ALA A 21 -0.05 2.11 10.42
CA ALA A 21 0.85 3.15 9.93
C ALA A 21 2.29 2.82 10.31
N ILE A 22 3.21 3.01 9.37
CA ILE A 22 4.65 2.96 9.63
C ILE A 22 5.20 4.36 9.41
N MET A 23 5.67 4.95 10.49
CA MET A 23 6.28 6.27 10.51
C MET A 23 7.77 6.16 10.85
N GLY A 24 8.52 7.19 10.54
CA GLY A 24 9.95 7.22 10.87
C GLY A 24 10.68 8.29 10.05
N PRO A 25 11.86 8.72 10.50
CA PRO A 25 12.63 9.73 9.78
C PRO A 25 13.09 9.22 8.41
N ASN A 26 13.55 10.14 7.56
CA ASN A 26 14.12 9.78 6.27
C ASN A 26 15.35 8.87 6.47
N GLY A 27 15.46 7.86 5.63
CA GLY A 27 16.56 6.87 5.72
C GLY A 27 16.32 5.79 6.80
N SER A 28 15.18 5.73 7.47
CA SER A 28 14.88 4.69 8.47
C SER A 28 14.64 3.29 7.89
N GLY A 29 14.44 3.18 6.56
CA GLY A 29 14.20 1.90 5.88
C GLY A 29 12.73 1.66 5.46
N LYS A 30 11.84 2.66 5.53
CA LYS A 30 10.41 2.50 5.20
C LYS A 30 10.17 1.98 3.78
N SER A 31 10.74 2.65 2.77
CA SER A 31 10.59 2.25 1.36
C SER A 31 11.39 0.99 1.01
N THR A 32 12.47 0.70 1.76
CA THR A 32 13.15 -0.60 1.66
C THR A 32 12.23 -1.72 2.11
N LEU A 33 11.51 -1.53 3.22
CA LEU A 33 10.56 -2.51 3.72
C LEU A 33 9.44 -2.78 2.71
N SER A 34 8.81 -1.73 2.15
CA SER A 34 7.78 -1.91 1.13
C SER A 34 8.30 -2.65 -0.10
N SER A 35 9.50 -2.30 -0.56
CA SER A 35 10.17 -2.96 -1.69
C SER A 35 10.46 -4.44 -1.44
N VAL A 36 10.93 -4.78 -0.25
CA VAL A 36 11.18 -6.18 0.16
C VAL A 36 9.88 -6.97 0.21
N LEU A 37 8.81 -6.41 0.78
CA LEU A 37 7.52 -7.10 0.88
C LEU A 37 6.91 -7.47 -0.48
N VAL A 38 7.12 -6.64 -1.49
CA VAL A 38 6.63 -6.91 -2.85
C VAL A 38 7.62 -7.67 -3.74
N GLY A 39 8.81 -7.99 -3.22
CA GLY A 39 9.80 -8.80 -3.93
C GLY A 39 10.63 -8.06 -4.95
N ASN A 40 10.91 -6.76 -4.73
CA ASN A 40 11.79 -6.00 -5.60
C ASN A 40 13.19 -6.66 -5.67
N PRO A 41 13.67 -7.11 -6.85
CA PRO A 41 14.91 -7.85 -6.98
C PRO A 41 16.18 -7.03 -6.68
N ALA A 42 16.07 -5.70 -6.50
CA ALA A 42 17.17 -4.85 -6.07
C ALA A 42 17.58 -5.10 -4.60
N PHE A 43 16.75 -5.80 -3.82
CA PHE A 43 17.01 -6.09 -2.41
C PHE A 43 17.07 -7.60 -2.17
N GLU A 44 18.15 -8.02 -1.50
CA GLU A 44 18.33 -9.39 -1.04
C GLU A 44 18.07 -9.47 0.48
N VAL A 45 17.22 -10.41 0.89
CA VAL A 45 16.98 -10.68 2.32
C VAL A 45 17.92 -11.78 2.75
N THR A 46 18.85 -11.45 3.64
CA THR A 46 19.89 -12.36 4.12
C THR A 46 19.44 -13.23 5.28
N GLU A 47 18.50 -12.74 6.10
CA GLU A 47 17.99 -13.44 7.29
C GLU A 47 16.53 -13.08 7.56
N GLY A 48 15.80 -14.01 8.21
CA GLY A 48 14.42 -13.83 8.59
C GLY A 48 13.41 -14.44 7.63
N GLU A 49 12.14 -14.26 7.92
CA GLU A 49 11.02 -14.75 7.13
C GLU A 49 9.86 -13.75 7.14
N VAL A 50 9.02 -13.80 6.13
CA VAL A 50 7.79 -13.01 6.03
C VAL A 50 6.64 -13.95 5.70
N ILE A 51 5.79 -14.22 6.67
CA ILE A 51 4.66 -15.15 6.48
C ILE A 51 3.40 -14.37 6.11
N PHE A 52 2.82 -14.73 4.96
CA PHE A 52 1.57 -14.20 4.45
C PHE A 52 0.70 -15.35 3.92
N ASN A 53 -0.55 -15.46 4.38
CA ASN A 53 -1.45 -16.57 4.05
C ASN A 53 -0.82 -17.96 4.31
N GLY A 54 0.02 -18.10 5.33
CA GLY A 54 0.73 -19.34 5.65
C GLY A 54 1.89 -19.70 4.71
N LYS A 55 2.26 -18.80 3.81
CA LYS A 55 3.40 -18.95 2.89
C LYS A 55 4.50 -17.96 3.24
N ASN A 56 5.77 -18.37 3.09
CA ASN A 56 6.87 -17.42 3.18
C ASN A 56 6.95 -16.61 1.88
N LEU A 57 6.75 -15.30 1.97
CA LEU A 57 6.81 -14.39 0.80
C LEU A 57 8.19 -14.41 0.13
N LEU A 58 9.26 -14.70 0.88
CA LEU A 58 10.61 -14.70 0.35
C LEU A 58 10.83 -15.80 -0.71
N ASP A 59 10.00 -16.86 -0.68
CA ASP A 59 10.03 -17.96 -1.64
C ASP A 59 9.19 -17.66 -2.90
N LEU A 60 8.46 -16.54 -2.92
CA LEU A 60 7.54 -16.19 -4.00
C LEU A 60 8.11 -15.09 -4.90
N SER A 61 7.88 -15.20 -6.20
CA SER A 61 8.15 -14.13 -7.17
C SER A 61 7.27 -12.91 -6.91
N PRO A 62 7.65 -11.70 -7.38
CA PRO A 62 6.79 -10.52 -7.27
C PRO A 62 5.39 -10.74 -7.84
N GLU A 63 5.29 -11.47 -8.97
CA GLU A 63 4.03 -11.80 -9.63
C GLU A 63 3.16 -12.70 -8.74
N ASP A 64 3.75 -13.69 -8.10
CA ASP A 64 3.03 -14.60 -7.21
C ASP A 64 2.58 -13.89 -5.94
N ARG A 65 3.40 -12.98 -5.39
CA ARG A 65 2.99 -12.13 -4.27
C ARG A 65 1.77 -11.27 -4.61
N SER A 66 1.75 -10.69 -5.83
CA SER A 66 0.60 -9.97 -6.32
C SER A 66 -0.64 -10.87 -6.43
N ARG A 67 -0.50 -12.06 -7.00
CA ARG A 67 -1.58 -13.06 -7.13
C ARG A 67 -2.11 -13.53 -5.78
N GLU A 68 -1.25 -13.64 -4.77
CA GLU A 68 -1.64 -13.94 -3.37
C GLU A 68 -2.48 -12.82 -2.74
N GLY A 69 -2.47 -11.62 -3.31
CA GLY A 69 -3.27 -10.50 -2.87
C GLY A 69 -2.49 -9.37 -2.21
N ILE A 70 -1.21 -9.20 -2.53
CA ILE A 70 -0.41 -8.04 -2.10
C ILE A 70 -0.45 -6.98 -3.20
N PHE A 71 -0.72 -5.75 -2.81
CA PHE A 71 -0.73 -4.57 -3.68
C PHE A 71 0.19 -3.48 -3.12
N LEU A 72 0.98 -2.84 -3.98
CA LEU A 72 1.80 -1.69 -3.63
C LEU A 72 1.35 -0.46 -4.42
N SER A 73 0.97 0.62 -3.71
CA SER A 73 0.91 1.96 -4.27
C SER A 73 2.28 2.59 -4.12
N PHE A 74 2.96 2.81 -5.24
CA PHE A 74 4.32 3.33 -5.28
C PHE A 74 4.40 4.80 -4.91
N GLN A 75 5.51 5.25 -4.33
CA GLN A 75 5.79 6.67 -4.15
C GLN A 75 5.71 7.42 -5.49
N TYR A 76 6.28 6.83 -6.54
CA TYR A 76 6.24 7.35 -7.91
C TYR A 76 5.58 6.33 -8.85
N PRO A 77 4.30 6.54 -9.22
CA PRO A 77 3.59 5.63 -10.11
C PRO A 77 4.25 5.50 -11.48
N VAL A 78 4.43 4.26 -11.92
CA VAL A 78 5.08 3.95 -13.20
C VAL A 78 4.15 4.23 -14.37
N GLU A 79 4.71 4.75 -15.46
CA GLU A 79 4.03 4.88 -16.75
C GLU A 79 4.29 3.65 -17.62
N ILE A 80 3.24 3.19 -18.33
CA ILE A 80 3.34 2.07 -19.28
C ILE A 80 2.85 2.57 -20.65
N PRO A 81 3.72 3.18 -21.46
CA PRO A 81 3.33 3.70 -22.77
C PRO A 81 2.79 2.61 -23.69
N GLY A 82 1.75 2.92 -24.44
CA GLY A 82 1.15 2.00 -25.41
C GLY A 82 0.23 0.94 -24.84
N VAL A 83 0.12 0.82 -23.50
CA VAL A 83 -0.78 -0.12 -22.84
C VAL A 83 -1.94 0.66 -22.21
N SER A 84 -3.14 0.53 -22.75
CA SER A 84 -4.32 1.22 -22.19
C SER A 84 -4.69 0.68 -20.83
N MET A 85 -5.26 1.55 -19.95
CA MET A 85 -5.76 1.17 -18.64
C MET A 85 -6.76 0.01 -18.71
N VAL A 86 -7.64 0.02 -19.72
CA VAL A 86 -8.63 -1.06 -19.93
C VAL A 86 -7.92 -2.41 -20.14
N ASN A 87 -6.94 -2.45 -21.03
CA ASN A 87 -6.21 -3.69 -21.34
C ASN A 87 -5.37 -4.16 -20.16
N PHE A 88 -4.66 -3.23 -19.51
CA PHE A 88 -3.85 -3.53 -18.33
C PHE A 88 -4.70 -4.12 -17.20
N MET A 89 -5.79 -3.46 -16.83
CA MET A 89 -6.64 -3.91 -15.73
C MET A 89 -7.36 -5.23 -16.04
N ARG A 90 -7.77 -5.43 -17.30
CA ARG A 90 -8.41 -6.70 -17.68
C ARG A 90 -7.43 -7.86 -17.59
N ALA A 91 -6.20 -7.67 -18.05
CA ALA A 91 -5.16 -8.69 -17.94
C ALA A 91 -4.85 -9.00 -16.48
N ALA A 92 -4.60 -7.97 -15.65
CA ALA A 92 -4.29 -8.12 -14.24
C ALA A 92 -5.42 -8.83 -13.47
N LEU A 93 -6.67 -8.39 -13.64
CA LEU A 93 -7.82 -8.98 -12.97
C LEU A 93 -8.01 -10.45 -13.37
N ASN A 94 -7.89 -10.78 -14.66
CA ASN A 94 -8.05 -12.16 -15.11
C ASN A 94 -6.91 -13.07 -14.65
N GLU A 95 -5.68 -12.57 -14.53
CA GLU A 95 -4.58 -13.34 -13.93
C GLU A 95 -4.84 -13.65 -12.46
N HIS A 96 -5.33 -12.69 -11.67
CA HIS A 96 -5.73 -12.91 -10.28
C HIS A 96 -6.88 -13.93 -10.17
N ARG A 97 -7.88 -13.82 -11.05
CA ARG A 97 -9.01 -14.77 -11.09
C ARG A 97 -8.55 -16.18 -11.42
N LYS A 98 -7.73 -16.33 -12.46
CA LYS A 98 -7.15 -17.61 -12.87
C LYS A 98 -6.35 -18.27 -11.76
N TYR A 99 -5.51 -17.51 -11.07
CA TYR A 99 -4.73 -17.99 -9.93
C TYR A 99 -5.62 -18.53 -8.80
N ASN A 100 -6.77 -17.93 -8.58
CA ASN A 100 -7.76 -18.34 -7.58
C ASN A 100 -8.78 -19.36 -8.13
N GLY A 101 -8.56 -19.96 -9.31
CA GLY A 101 -9.45 -20.95 -9.90
C GLY A 101 -10.80 -20.41 -10.40
N LEU A 102 -10.88 -19.11 -10.66
CA LEU A 102 -12.08 -18.45 -11.14
C LEU A 102 -12.01 -18.21 -12.65
N GLU A 103 -13.17 -18.30 -13.32
CA GLU A 103 -13.30 -17.98 -14.74
C GLU A 103 -12.99 -16.49 -15.02
N PRO A 104 -12.46 -16.17 -16.21
CA PRO A 104 -12.25 -14.79 -16.63
C PRO A 104 -13.54 -13.97 -16.55
N VAL A 105 -13.40 -12.68 -16.20
CA VAL A 105 -14.55 -11.77 -16.18
C VAL A 105 -15.07 -11.51 -17.59
N SER A 106 -16.39 -11.49 -17.78
CA SER A 106 -16.98 -11.13 -19.06
C SER A 106 -16.67 -9.67 -19.44
N ALA A 107 -16.67 -9.34 -20.73
CA ALA A 107 -16.40 -7.97 -21.18
C ALA A 107 -17.41 -6.96 -20.59
N THR A 108 -18.68 -7.35 -20.51
CA THR A 108 -19.74 -6.50 -19.97
C THR A 108 -19.57 -6.27 -18.48
N ASP A 109 -19.33 -7.33 -17.71
CA ASP A 109 -19.13 -7.22 -16.26
C ASP A 109 -17.86 -6.45 -15.93
N PHE A 110 -16.79 -6.66 -16.71
CA PHE A 110 -15.55 -5.90 -16.56
C PHE A 110 -15.77 -4.39 -16.74
N LEU A 111 -16.47 -3.97 -17.81
CA LEU A 111 -16.76 -2.56 -18.04
C LEU A 111 -17.66 -1.95 -16.96
N LYS A 112 -18.61 -2.72 -16.46
CA LYS A 112 -19.44 -2.31 -15.32
C LYS A 112 -18.59 -2.10 -14.09
N LEU A 113 -17.76 -3.08 -13.73
CA LEU A 113 -16.84 -3.01 -12.59
C LEU A 113 -15.89 -1.82 -12.69
N MET A 114 -15.27 -1.60 -13.86
CA MET A 114 -14.42 -0.43 -14.08
C MET A 114 -15.14 0.89 -13.82
N ARG A 115 -16.39 1.02 -14.27
CA ARG A 115 -17.19 2.24 -14.05
C ARG A 115 -17.45 2.47 -12.57
N GLU A 116 -17.86 1.43 -11.84
CA GLU A 116 -18.14 1.49 -10.41
C GLU A 116 -16.88 1.86 -9.61
N LYS A 117 -15.76 1.18 -9.87
CA LYS A 117 -14.51 1.41 -9.12
C LYS A 117 -13.87 2.76 -9.42
N ARG A 118 -13.98 3.27 -10.67
CA ARG A 118 -13.51 4.62 -11.00
C ARG A 118 -14.29 5.72 -10.29
N ALA A 119 -15.58 5.54 -10.07
CA ALA A 119 -16.41 6.51 -9.37
C ALA A 119 -15.93 6.75 -7.93
N ILE A 120 -15.35 5.72 -7.28
CA ILE A 120 -14.82 5.82 -5.91
C ILE A 120 -13.73 6.88 -5.79
N VAL A 121 -12.90 7.01 -6.83
CA VAL A 121 -11.73 7.92 -6.84
C VAL A 121 -11.90 9.11 -7.79
N GLU A 122 -13.11 9.34 -8.29
CA GLU A 122 -13.42 10.43 -9.20
C GLU A 122 -12.46 10.50 -10.42
N LEU A 123 -12.11 9.33 -10.98
CA LEU A 123 -11.20 9.26 -12.13
C LEU A 123 -11.98 9.47 -13.44
N ASP A 124 -11.55 10.45 -14.27
CA ASP A 124 -12.21 10.79 -15.53
C ASP A 124 -12.27 9.59 -16.50
N ASN A 125 -13.40 9.47 -17.18
CA ASN A 125 -13.63 8.45 -18.20
C ASN A 125 -12.58 8.47 -19.32
N LYS A 126 -12.11 9.66 -19.69
CA LYS A 126 -11.12 9.85 -20.75
C LYS A 126 -9.78 9.18 -20.43
N LEU A 127 -9.46 9.02 -19.16
CA LEU A 127 -8.21 8.39 -18.73
C LEU A 127 -8.22 6.87 -18.89
N ALA A 128 -9.40 6.24 -18.91
CA ALA A 128 -9.52 4.78 -19.07
C ALA A 128 -9.01 4.23 -20.41
N SER A 129 -9.13 5.02 -21.49
CA SER A 129 -8.65 4.64 -22.82
C SER A 129 -7.19 5.03 -23.09
N ARG A 130 -6.59 5.84 -22.21
CA ARG A 130 -5.18 6.25 -22.32
C ARG A 130 -4.25 5.18 -21.82
N SER A 131 -2.98 5.29 -22.21
CA SER A 131 -1.91 4.46 -21.64
C SER A 131 -1.80 4.67 -20.13
N VAL A 132 -1.39 3.63 -19.41
CA VAL A 132 -1.27 3.65 -17.95
C VAL A 132 -0.37 4.81 -17.52
N ASN A 133 -0.94 5.75 -16.77
CA ASN A 133 -0.30 6.94 -16.20
C ASN A 133 0.37 7.91 -17.20
N GLU A 134 0.34 7.65 -18.50
CA GLU A 134 1.00 8.48 -19.50
C GLU A 134 0.31 9.85 -19.63
N GLY A 135 1.07 10.90 -19.27
CA GLY A 135 0.58 12.28 -19.27
C GLY A 135 -0.49 12.57 -18.20
N PHE A 136 -0.57 11.76 -17.16
CA PHE A 136 -1.40 12.02 -15.98
C PHE A 136 -0.71 13.02 -15.07
N SER A 137 -1.47 13.90 -14.45
CA SER A 137 -0.99 14.70 -13.31
C SER A 137 -0.65 13.82 -12.11
N GLY A 138 0.08 14.35 -11.14
CA GLY A 138 0.42 13.61 -9.91
C GLY A 138 -0.83 13.10 -9.18
N GLY A 139 -1.86 13.93 -9.04
CA GLY A 139 -3.13 13.55 -8.43
C GLY A 139 -3.88 12.48 -9.23
N GLU A 140 -3.90 12.58 -10.56
CA GLU A 140 -4.51 11.56 -11.43
C GLU A 140 -3.77 10.22 -11.35
N LYS A 141 -2.43 10.23 -11.30
CA LYS A 141 -1.63 9.02 -11.10
C LYS A 141 -1.97 8.32 -9.79
N LYS A 142 -2.08 9.08 -8.69
CA LYS A 142 -2.44 8.52 -7.38
C LYS A 142 -3.87 8.00 -7.33
N ARG A 143 -4.83 8.73 -7.88
CA ARG A 143 -6.21 8.23 -8.02
C ARG A 143 -6.27 6.96 -8.86
N ASN A 144 -5.47 6.90 -9.92
CA ASN A 144 -5.36 5.71 -10.76
C ASN A 144 -4.80 4.50 -10.01
N GLU A 145 -3.82 4.68 -9.11
CA GLU A 145 -3.34 3.59 -8.27
C GLU A 145 -4.42 3.08 -7.30
N ILE A 146 -5.18 3.97 -6.67
CA ILE A 146 -6.29 3.56 -5.80
C ILE A 146 -7.41 2.90 -6.61
N PHE A 147 -7.66 3.35 -7.85
CA PHE A 147 -8.55 2.65 -8.77
C PHE A 147 -8.06 1.22 -9.08
N GLN A 148 -6.76 1.02 -9.35
CA GLN A 148 -6.19 -0.31 -9.55
C GLN A 148 -6.37 -1.19 -8.30
N MET A 149 -6.12 -0.64 -7.11
CA MET A 149 -6.36 -1.31 -5.84
C MET A 149 -7.84 -1.72 -5.70
N ALA A 150 -8.76 -0.84 -6.06
CA ALA A 150 -10.20 -1.11 -6.02
C ALA A 150 -10.61 -2.25 -6.98
N MET A 151 -9.98 -2.33 -8.15
CA MET A 151 -10.23 -3.38 -9.14
C MET A 151 -9.72 -4.75 -8.69
N LEU A 152 -8.56 -4.79 -8.03
CA LEU A 152 -7.87 -6.03 -7.66
C LEU A 152 -8.28 -6.56 -6.27
N GLU A 153 -8.87 -5.72 -5.42
CA GLU A 153 -9.34 -6.06 -4.08
C GLU A 153 -8.29 -6.86 -3.26
N PRO A 154 -7.10 -6.28 -3.03
CA PRO A 154 -6.01 -7.00 -2.39
C PRO A 154 -6.34 -7.36 -0.92
N LYS A 155 -5.74 -8.44 -0.43
CA LYS A 155 -5.78 -8.81 1.00
C LYS A 155 -4.88 -7.92 1.85
N LEU A 156 -3.79 -7.42 1.26
CA LEU A 156 -2.87 -6.47 1.87
C LEU A 156 -2.54 -5.36 0.88
N ALA A 157 -2.90 -4.13 1.20
CA ALA A 157 -2.48 -2.95 0.47
C ALA A 157 -1.34 -2.26 1.21
N ILE A 158 -0.24 -1.96 0.51
CA ILE A 158 0.88 -1.19 1.02
C ILE A 158 0.86 0.16 0.31
N LEU A 159 0.66 1.24 1.06
CA LEU A 159 0.59 2.60 0.57
C LEU A 159 1.88 3.34 0.96
N ASP A 160 2.85 3.40 0.03
CA ASP A 160 4.16 3.99 0.30
C ASP A 160 4.19 5.47 -0.11
N GLU A 161 4.21 6.35 0.89
CA GLU A 161 4.22 7.82 0.75
C GLU A 161 3.19 8.33 -0.30
N THR A 162 2.00 7.78 -0.25
CA THR A 162 0.90 8.05 -1.23
C THR A 162 0.45 9.51 -1.19
N ASP A 163 0.74 10.24 -0.13
CA ASP A 163 0.45 11.66 0.07
C ASP A 163 1.52 12.61 -0.51
N SER A 164 2.66 12.07 -0.94
CA SER A 164 3.75 12.90 -1.47
C SER A 164 3.34 13.64 -2.75
N GLY A 165 3.49 14.97 -2.71
CA GLY A 165 3.18 15.84 -3.86
C GLY A 165 1.70 16.02 -4.18
N LEU A 166 0.78 15.57 -3.33
CA LEU A 166 -0.65 15.79 -3.50
C LEU A 166 -1.10 17.12 -2.87
N ASP A 167 -2.00 17.81 -3.57
CA ASP A 167 -2.80 18.87 -2.96
C ASP A 167 -3.84 18.27 -2.00
N ILE A 168 -4.52 19.13 -1.25
CA ILE A 168 -5.46 18.70 -0.21
C ILE A 168 -6.67 17.95 -0.78
N ASP A 169 -7.12 18.32 -1.98
CA ASP A 169 -8.30 17.70 -2.58
C ASP A 169 -7.97 16.32 -3.13
N ALA A 170 -6.84 16.17 -3.83
CA ALA A 170 -6.34 14.88 -4.27
C ALA A 170 -6.09 13.94 -3.08
N LEU A 171 -5.51 14.45 -1.98
CA LEU A 171 -5.30 13.68 -0.75
C LEU A 171 -6.61 13.16 -0.16
N ARG A 172 -7.66 14.00 -0.10
CA ARG A 172 -8.98 13.59 0.40
C ARG A 172 -9.60 12.50 -0.44
N ILE A 173 -9.54 12.63 -1.78
CA ILE A 173 -10.09 11.62 -2.70
C ILE A 173 -9.34 10.29 -2.55
N VAL A 174 -8.01 10.31 -2.49
CA VAL A 174 -7.19 9.11 -2.28
C VAL A 174 -7.55 8.45 -0.94
N ALA A 175 -7.60 9.21 0.14
CA ALA A 175 -7.94 8.70 1.46
C ALA A 175 -9.38 8.17 1.51
N HIS A 176 -10.33 8.86 0.87
CA HIS A 176 -11.70 8.37 0.73
C HIS A 176 -11.74 7.03 0.01
N GLY A 177 -11.03 6.90 -1.11
CA GLY A 177 -10.93 5.64 -1.85
C GLY A 177 -10.39 4.50 -1.00
N VAL A 178 -9.30 4.73 -0.25
CA VAL A 178 -8.73 3.74 0.68
C VAL A 178 -9.77 3.33 1.74
N ASN A 179 -10.45 4.28 2.35
CA ASN A 179 -11.45 4.01 3.38
C ASN A 179 -12.67 3.23 2.84
N GLN A 180 -13.10 3.51 1.60
CA GLN A 180 -14.19 2.78 0.95
C GLN A 180 -13.84 1.32 0.64
N LEU A 181 -12.55 1.02 0.51
CA LEU A 181 -12.05 -0.32 0.20
C LEU A 181 -11.71 -1.14 1.46
N ARG A 182 -11.82 -0.55 2.65
CA ARG A 182 -11.64 -1.28 3.91
C ARG A 182 -12.74 -2.30 4.10
N THR A 183 -12.36 -3.53 4.36
CA THR A 183 -13.26 -4.62 4.76
C THR A 183 -12.64 -5.36 5.96
N PRO A 184 -13.43 -6.16 6.71
CA PRO A 184 -12.86 -7.00 7.77
C PRO A 184 -11.83 -8.01 7.29
N GLU A 185 -11.81 -8.31 5.99
CA GLU A 185 -10.98 -9.36 5.39
C GLU A 185 -9.67 -8.83 4.80
N ASN A 186 -9.50 -7.51 4.65
CA ASN A 186 -8.28 -6.92 4.11
C ASN A 186 -7.56 -6.08 5.16
N ALA A 187 -6.25 -5.90 4.96
CA ALA A 187 -5.41 -5.06 5.79
C ALA A 187 -4.70 -4.02 4.93
N ALA A 188 -4.27 -2.92 5.57
CA ALA A 188 -3.46 -1.91 4.91
C ALA A 188 -2.26 -1.52 5.77
N ILE A 189 -1.12 -1.32 5.11
CA ILE A 189 0.06 -0.68 5.68
C ILE A 189 0.19 0.69 5.02
N VAL A 190 0.15 1.75 5.81
CA VAL A 190 0.32 3.13 5.35
C VAL A 190 1.68 3.62 5.79
N ILE A 191 2.59 3.80 4.84
CA ILE A 191 3.93 4.35 5.09
C ILE A 191 3.88 5.84 4.80
N THR A 192 4.09 6.65 5.80
CA THR A 192 4.14 8.11 5.68
C THR A 192 4.98 8.72 6.79
N HIS A 193 5.52 9.88 6.55
CA HIS A 193 6.15 10.72 7.57
C HIS A 193 5.30 11.94 7.94
N TYR A 194 4.08 12.03 7.36
CA TYR A 194 3.14 13.12 7.60
C TYR A 194 1.88 12.62 8.31
N GLN A 195 1.49 13.28 9.38
CA GLN A 195 0.24 13.07 10.08
C GLN A 195 -0.98 13.29 9.17
N ARG A 196 -0.88 14.24 8.25
CA ARG A 196 -1.99 14.73 7.42
C ARG A 196 -2.74 13.62 6.67
N LEU A 197 -2.07 12.58 6.16
CA LEU A 197 -2.73 11.43 5.55
C LEU A 197 -3.48 10.62 6.61
N LEU A 198 -2.88 10.46 7.80
CA LEU A 198 -3.44 9.67 8.89
C LEU A 198 -4.66 10.32 9.55
N ASP A 199 -4.87 11.62 9.37
CA ASP A 199 -6.10 12.29 9.80
C ASP A 199 -7.33 11.81 9.00
N TYR A 200 -7.12 11.41 7.75
CA TYR A 200 -8.16 10.88 6.87
C TYR A 200 -8.24 9.35 6.87
N ILE A 201 -7.08 8.66 6.89
CA ILE A 201 -7.00 7.19 6.95
C ILE A 201 -6.65 6.78 8.39
N LYS A 202 -7.54 6.93 9.31
CA LYS A 202 -7.28 6.66 10.74
C LYS A 202 -6.69 5.26 10.94
N PRO A 203 -5.40 5.15 11.33
CA PRO A 203 -4.78 3.86 11.59
C PRO A 203 -5.27 3.28 12.91
N ASP A 204 -5.28 1.96 13.01
CA ASP A 204 -5.56 1.25 14.27
C ASP A 204 -4.30 1.15 15.12
N VAL A 205 -3.14 1.00 14.46
CA VAL A 205 -1.82 0.87 15.11
C VAL A 205 -0.80 1.72 14.37
N VAL A 206 0.10 2.33 15.11
CA VAL A 206 1.23 3.13 14.60
C VAL A 206 2.54 2.52 15.05
N HIS A 207 3.44 2.28 14.11
CA HIS A 207 4.79 1.78 14.32
C HIS A 207 5.81 2.86 13.97
N VAL A 208 6.84 3.00 14.79
CA VAL A 208 7.98 3.86 14.48
C VAL A 208 9.15 2.99 14.00
N LEU A 209 9.55 3.19 12.76
CA LEU A 209 10.73 2.56 12.16
C LEU A 209 11.93 3.50 12.28
N TYR A 210 13.01 3.02 12.89
CA TYR A 210 14.25 3.76 13.05
C TYR A 210 15.44 2.84 12.80
N LYS A 211 16.37 3.25 11.93
CA LYS A 211 17.56 2.44 11.57
C LYS A 211 17.23 0.97 11.21
N GLY A 212 16.17 0.74 10.46
CA GLY A 212 15.74 -0.59 10.02
C GLY A 212 15.03 -1.43 11.08
N ARG A 213 14.67 -0.87 12.26
CA ARG A 213 13.99 -1.58 13.33
C ARG A 213 12.72 -0.86 13.75
N ILE A 214 11.67 -1.61 14.11
CA ILE A 214 10.51 -1.05 14.80
C ILE A 214 10.88 -0.85 16.25
N VAL A 215 10.99 0.42 16.65
CA VAL A 215 11.44 0.82 17.99
C VAL A 215 10.30 1.18 18.92
N LYS A 216 9.13 1.51 18.37
CA LYS A 216 7.92 1.82 19.14
C LYS A 216 6.67 1.39 18.40
N THR A 217 5.67 0.92 19.12
CA THR A 217 4.35 0.57 18.61
C THR A 217 3.31 1.03 19.62
N ALA A 218 2.32 1.77 19.15
CA ALA A 218 1.20 2.24 19.97
C ALA A 218 -0.05 2.49 19.10
N GLY A 219 -1.11 3.03 19.69
CA GLY A 219 -2.32 3.43 19.00
C GLY A 219 -2.14 4.70 18.16
N PRO A 220 -3.27 5.22 17.61
CA PRO A 220 -3.25 6.41 16.73
C PRO A 220 -2.64 7.66 17.37
N GLU A 221 -2.69 7.77 18.69
CA GLU A 221 -2.12 8.88 19.47
C GLU A 221 -0.61 9.06 19.24
N LEU A 222 0.11 7.98 18.94
CA LEU A 222 1.54 8.03 18.65
C LEU A 222 1.85 8.90 17.42
N ALA A 223 0.99 8.88 16.41
CA ALA A 223 1.17 9.72 15.22
C ALA A 223 1.08 11.21 15.55
N LEU A 224 0.15 11.60 16.42
CA LEU A 224 0.03 12.98 16.91
C LEU A 224 1.25 13.40 17.73
N GLU A 225 1.73 12.52 18.59
CA GLU A 225 2.93 12.76 19.38
C GLU A 225 4.18 12.98 18.51
N LEU A 226 4.30 12.20 17.42
CA LEU A 226 5.40 12.34 16.47
C LEU A 226 5.31 13.64 15.66
N GLU A 227 4.12 14.10 15.33
CA GLU A 227 3.92 15.39 14.66
C GLU A 227 4.32 16.56 15.57
N GLU A 228 3.90 16.50 16.84
CA GLU A 228 4.16 17.56 17.82
C GLU A 228 5.64 17.64 18.24
N LYS A 229 6.25 16.47 18.53
CA LYS A 229 7.60 16.38 19.11
C LYS A 229 8.71 16.03 18.12
N GLY A 230 8.36 15.65 16.89
CA GLY A 230 9.31 15.09 15.91
C GLY A 230 9.85 13.74 16.35
N TYR A 231 11.02 13.36 15.81
CA TYR A 231 11.68 12.06 16.07
C TYR A 231 12.88 12.16 17.04
N ASP A 232 13.24 13.33 17.51
CA ASP A 232 14.48 13.51 18.32
C ASP A 232 14.41 12.81 19.68
N TRP A 233 13.24 12.73 20.29
CA TRP A 233 13.04 12.00 21.52
C TRP A 233 13.21 10.47 21.32
N ILE A 234 12.80 9.94 20.16
CA ILE A 234 13.02 8.53 19.78
C ILE A 234 14.52 8.27 19.64
N LYS A 235 15.27 9.17 18.97
CA LYS A 235 16.72 9.05 18.84
C LYS A 235 17.41 9.00 20.19
N LYS A 236 17.02 9.87 21.11
CA LYS A 236 17.55 9.90 22.49
C LYS A 236 17.26 8.61 23.27
N GLU A 237 16.02 8.09 23.16
CA GLU A 237 15.65 6.80 23.77
C GLU A 237 16.50 5.64 23.25
N MET A 238 16.93 5.72 21.97
CA MET A 238 17.79 4.73 21.33
C MET A 238 19.28 4.94 21.55
N GLY A 239 19.67 5.99 22.31
CA GLY A 239 21.08 6.28 22.62
C GLY A 239 21.85 6.96 21.49
N ASP A 240 21.17 7.54 20.54
CA ASP A 240 21.74 8.35 19.47
C ASP A 240 21.69 9.84 19.89
N GLU A 241 22.86 10.44 20.15
CA GLU A 241 23.02 11.88 20.40
C GLU A 241 22.99 12.69 19.10
#